data_f46844f2a8d2345ffb69828e70e138cb
#
_entry.id   f46844f2a8d2345ffb69828e70e138cb
#
_cell.length_a   1.000
_cell.length_b   1.000
_cell.length_c   1.000
_cell.angle_alpha   90.00
_cell.angle_beta   90.00
_cell.angle_gamma   90.00
#
_symmetry.space_group_name_H-M   'P 1'
#
loop_
_entity.id
_entity.type
_entity.pdbx_description
1 polymer ?
#
loop_
_entity_poly.entity_id
_entity_poly.type
_entity_poly.pdbx_seq_one_letter_code
_entity_poly.pdbx_strand_id
1 'polypeptide(L)'
;MVKDPGAPVRPHRLRPLASPTLVRVETDTSGRPLVVLIEGEMREVTAIQDRWRIDDEWWRETPVSRMYYELRLEGDRMATVYRDLTGGAWWLQRY
;
A
#
# COMPACT_ATOMS: atom_id res chain seq x y z
N MET A 1 0.84 29.55 -8.83
CA MET A 1 0.63 29.03 -9.19
C MET A 1 0.96 28.65 -9.46
N VAL A 2 1.17 28.60 -9.04
CA VAL A 2 1.14 27.94 -9.35
C VAL A 2 1.56 27.42 -9.37
N LYS A 3 1.71 27.37 -9.16
CA LYS A 3 1.72 26.54 -9.27
C LYS A 3 2.23 25.97 -9.36
N ASP A 4 2.53 26.13 -9.09
CA ASP A 4 2.62 25.35 -9.40
C ASP A 4 3.03 24.77 -9.45
N PRO A 5 3.39 25.26 -9.36
CA PRO A 5 3.32 24.57 -9.62
C PRO A 5 3.55 23.89 -9.42
N GLY A 6 3.80 24.08 -9.17
CA GLY A 6 3.47 23.35 -9.09
C GLY A 6 3.43 22.88 -8.67
N ALA A 7 3.14 23.13 -8.19
CA ALA A 7 2.45 22.69 -7.94
C ALA A 7 2.09 22.36 -7.81
N PRO A 8 1.83 22.54 -7.55
CA PRO A 8 1.00 22.12 -7.47
C PRO A 8 0.61 21.79 -7.33
N VAL A 9 0.43 22.02 -6.99
CA VAL A 9 -0.39 21.63 -6.93
C VAL A 9 -0.54 21.21 -6.56
N ARG A 10 -0.81 21.47 -6.11
CA ARG A 10 -1.44 20.99 -5.80
C ARG A 10 -1.47 20.88 -5.12
N PRO A 11 -1.54 21.11 -4.85
CA PRO A 11 -1.95 20.92 -4.17
C PRO A 11 -2.02 20.52 -3.54
N HIS A 12 -2.20 20.61 -3.13
CA HIS A 12 -2.67 20.11 -2.82
C HIS A 12 -2.73 19.57 -2.40
N ARG A 13 -2.72 19.73 -2.09
CA ARG A 13 -3.13 19.13 -1.74
C ARG A 13 -2.64 18.17 -1.26
N LEU A 14 -2.09 17.80 -0.86
CA LEU A 14 -1.85 16.79 -0.43
C LEU A 14 -2.29 16.03 0.52
N ARG A 15 -2.36 15.44 0.57
CA ARG A 15 -3.43 15.11 1.21
C ARG A 15 -3.28 14.06 2.17
N PRO A 16 -3.68 14.27 3.50
CA PRO A 16 -3.63 13.23 4.51
C PRO A 16 -4.41 11.99 4.11
N LEU A 17 -5.48 12.17 3.36
CA LEU A 17 -6.31 11.05 2.92
C LEU A 17 -5.58 10.10 1.99
N ALA A 18 -4.55 10.59 1.32
CA ALA A 18 -3.79 9.78 0.39
C ALA A 18 -2.60 9.10 1.06
N SER A 19 -2.35 9.39 2.34
CA SER A 19 -1.20 8.80 3.04
C SER A 19 -1.45 7.34 3.37
N PRO A 20 -0.46 6.48 3.17
CA PRO A 20 -0.63 5.07 3.55
C PRO A 20 -0.67 4.92 5.05
N THR A 21 -1.33 3.86 5.50
CA THR A 21 -1.46 3.53 6.90
C THR A 21 -0.74 2.21 7.17
N LEU A 22 0.07 2.19 8.21
CA LEU A 22 0.75 0.96 8.60
C LEU A 22 -0.29 -0.07 9.04
N VAL A 23 -0.20 -1.28 8.50
CA VAL A 23 -1.13 -2.36 8.82
C VAL A 23 -0.37 -3.63 9.12
N ARG A 24 -1.05 -4.55 9.76
CA ARG A 24 -0.51 -5.87 10.02
C ARG A 24 -1.12 -6.84 9.03
N VAL A 25 -0.26 -7.64 8.39
CA VAL A 25 -0.68 -8.64 7.42
C VAL A 25 -0.06 -9.97 7.82
N GLU A 26 -0.87 -11.00 7.89
CA GLU A 26 -0.38 -12.35 8.10
C GLU A 26 -0.27 -13.02 6.75
N THR A 27 0.85 -13.69 6.54
CA THR A 27 1.16 -14.29 5.26
C THR A 27 1.42 -15.79 5.44
N ASP A 28 1.36 -16.51 4.32
CA ASP A 28 1.81 -17.90 4.31
C ASP A 28 3.34 -17.92 4.15
N THR A 29 3.90 -19.12 4.03
CA THR A 29 5.35 -19.29 3.95
C THR A 29 5.94 -18.69 2.67
N SER A 30 5.13 -18.46 1.65
CA SER A 30 5.60 -17.86 0.40
C SER A 30 5.46 -16.34 0.40
N GLY A 31 4.87 -15.77 1.45
CA GLY A 31 4.67 -14.34 1.55
C GLY A 31 3.33 -13.87 1.01
N ARG A 32 2.43 -14.80 0.69
CA ARG A 32 1.11 -14.44 0.18
C ARG A 32 0.22 -13.96 1.33
N PRO A 33 -0.43 -12.78 1.20
CA PRO A 33 -1.30 -12.27 2.26
C PRO A 33 -2.49 -13.19 2.52
N LEU A 34 -2.75 -13.51 3.77
CA LEU A 34 -3.87 -14.35 4.19
C LEU A 34 -4.89 -13.56 4.99
N VAL A 35 -4.43 -12.67 5.86
CA VAL A 35 -5.29 -11.89 6.75
C VAL A 35 -4.71 -10.50 6.86
N VAL A 36 -5.57 -9.49 6.85
CA VAL A 36 -5.17 -8.08 7.03
C VAL A 36 -5.90 -7.54 8.24
N LEU A 37 -5.16 -6.90 9.14
CA LEU A 37 -5.75 -6.23 10.30
C LEU A 37 -5.92 -4.76 9.94
N ILE A 38 -7.20 -4.33 9.81
CA ILE A 38 -7.54 -2.97 9.43
C ILE A 38 -8.43 -2.40 10.52
N GLU A 39 -7.99 -1.28 11.13
CA GLU A 39 -8.76 -0.57 12.15
C GLU A 39 -9.21 -1.50 13.27
N GLY A 40 -8.33 -2.40 13.69
CA GLY A 40 -8.62 -3.30 14.79
C GLY A 40 -9.42 -4.53 14.42
N GLU A 41 -9.80 -4.67 13.15
CA GLU A 41 -10.56 -5.83 12.68
C GLU A 41 -9.73 -6.70 11.76
N MET A 42 -9.75 -7.99 12.03
CA MET A 42 -9.07 -8.96 11.17
C MET A 42 -9.99 -9.30 10.00
N ARG A 43 -9.46 -9.15 8.79
CA ARG A 43 -10.20 -9.44 7.56
C ARG A 43 -9.46 -10.52 6.81
N GLU A 44 -10.17 -11.59 6.48
CA GLU A 44 -9.59 -12.67 5.71
C GLU A 44 -9.50 -12.27 4.24
N VAL A 45 -8.38 -12.61 3.61
CA VAL A 45 -8.18 -12.37 2.18
C VAL A 45 -8.82 -13.52 1.43
N THR A 46 -9.85 -13.23 0.62
CA THR A 46 -10.56 -14.25 -0.15
C THR A 46 -9.98 -14.42 -1.54
N ALA A 47 -9.33 -13.38 -2.07
CA ALA A 47 -8.69 -13.47 -3.38
C ALA A 47 -7.66 -12.36 -3.53
N ILE A 48 -6.62 -12.64 -4.30
CA ILE A 48 -5.68 -11.61 -4.74
C ILE A 48 -6.07 -11.29 -6.17
N GLN A 49 -6.58 -10.05 -6.37
CA GLN A 49 -7.07 -9.64 -7.67
C GLN A 49 -5.93 -9.24 -8.59
N ASP A 50 -4.89 -8.63 -8.02
CA ASP A 50 -3.78 -8.16 -8.81
C ASP A 50 -2.56 -8.02 -7.92
N ARG A 51 -1.39 -8.07 -8.53
CA ARG A 51 -0.12 -7.94 -7.84
C ARG A 51 0.88 -7.30 -8.79
N TRP A 52 1.57 -6.27 -8.32
CA TRP A 52 2.61 -5.64 -9.15
C TRP A 52 3.70 -5.10 -8.26
N ARG A 53 4.87 -4.93 -8.86
CA ARG A 53 6.04 -4.44 -8.14
C ARG A 53 6.44 -3.08 -8.70
N ILE A 54 6.78 -2.18 -7.79
CA ILE A 54 7.30 -0.87 -8.14
C ILE A 54 8.69 -0.74 -7.54
N ASP A 55 9.67 -0.47 -8.40
CA ASP A 55 11.02 -0.14 -7.99
C ASP A 55 11.32 1.24 -8.53
N ASP A 56 11.61 2.17 -7.62
CA ASP A 56 11.82 3.55 -8.01
C ASP A 56 13.00 4.12 -7.24
N GLU A 57 13.56 5.22 -7.77
CA GLU A 57 14.67 5.92 -7.12
C GLU A 57 15.82 4.97 -6.79
N TRP A 58 16.10 4.05 -7.73
CA TRP A 58 17.12 3.04 -7.55
C TRP A 58 18.52 3.66 -7.39
N TRP A 59 18.68 4.93 -7.73
CA TRP A 59 19.94 5.64 -7.58
C TRP A 59 20.16 6.18 -6.17
N ARG A 60 19.18 6.06 -5.30
CA ARG A 60 19.28 6.55 -3.93
C ARG A 60 19.84 5.45 -3.02
N GLU A 61 20.36 5.88 -1.86
CA GLU A 61 20.81 4.94 -0.85
C GLU A 61 19.70 4.01 -0.40
N THR A 62 18.49 4.57 -0.28
CA THR A 62 17.32 3.80 0.11
C THR A 62 16.31 3.88 -1.01
N PRO A 63 16.45 3.06 -2.03
CA PRO A 63 15.50 3.08 -3.15
C PRO A 63 14.13 2.62 -2.70
N VAL A 64 13.11 3.08 -3.42
CA VAL A 64 11.75 2.64 -3.19
C VAL A 64 11.57 1.29 -3.88
N SER A 65 11.20 0.28 -3.10
CA SER A 65 10.95 -1.06 -3.63
C SER A 65 9.74 -1.61 -2.90
N ARG A 66 8.65 -1.83 -3.62
CA ARG A 66 7.38 -2.21 -3.04
C ARG A 66 6.69 -3.26 -3.87
N MET A 67 6.06 -4.21 -3.19
CA MET A 67 5.18 -5.17 -3.84
C MET A 67 3.75 -4.83 -3.45
N TYR A 68 2.94 -4.48 -4.45
CA TYR A 68 1.55 -4.10 -4.26
C TYR A 68 0.64 -5.29 -4.48
N TYR A 69 -0.44 -5.33 -3.71
CA TYR A 69 -1.49 -6.34 -3.84
C TYR A 69 -2.83 -5.66 -3.80
N GLU A 70 -3.67 -5.96 -4.78
CA GLU A 70 -5.07 -5.58 -4.71
C GLU A 70 -5.83 -6.79 -4.21
N LEU A 71 -6.41 -6.67 -3.02
CA LEU A 71 -6.98 -7.79 -2.31
C LEU A 71 -8.49 -7.69 -2.25
N ARG A 72 -9.15 -8.82 -2.39
CA ARG A 72 -10.55 -8.94 -2.03
C ARG A 72 -10.60 -9.55 -0.64
N LEU A 73 -11.34 -8.89 0.23
CA LEU A 73 -11.46 -9.32 1.63
C LEU A 73 -12.85 -9.86 1.88
N GLU A 74 -13.01 -10.58 2.98
CA GLU A 74 -14.32 -11.06 3.37
C GLU A 74 -15.29 -9.89 3.48
N GLY A 75 -16.57 -10.14 3.20
CA GLY A 75 -17.57 -9.08 3.20
C GLY A 75 -17.55 -8.25 1.94
N ASP A 76 -16.92 -8.78 0.87
CA ASP A 76 -16.91 -8.13 -0.44
C ASP A 76 -16.21 -6.79 -0.45
N ARG A 77 -15.21 -6.63 0.40
CA ARG A 77 -14.41 -5.41 0.48
C ARG A 77 -13.15 -5.55 -0.34
N MET A 78 -12.68 -4.43 -0.86
CA MET A 78 -11.43 -4.37 -1.60
C MET A 78 -10.43 -3.51 -0.82
N ALA A 79 -9.17 -3.90 -0.88
CA ALA A 79 -8.11 -3.11 -0.26
C ALA A 79 -6.85 -3.25 -1.09
N THR A 80 -6.11 -2.15 -1.21
CA THR A 80 -4.79 -2.18 -1.83
C THR A 80 -3.76 -2.03 -0.72
N VAL A 81 -2.91 -3.02 -0.60
CA VAL A 81 -1.83 -2.99 0.39
C VAL A 81 -0.51 -3.16 -0.34
N TYR A 82 0.57 -2.71 0.29
CA TYR A 82 1.89 -2.99 -0.26
C TYR A 82 2.84 -3.35 0.84
N ARG A 83 3.80 -4.17 0.48
CA ARG A 83 4.90 -4.52 1.36
C ARG A 83 6.12 -3.73 0.93
N ASP A 84 6.72 -3.03 1.87
CA ASP A 84 8.00 -2.36 1.65
C ASP A 84 9.06 -3.45 1.64
N LEU A 85 9.67 -3.69 0.50
CA LEU A 85 10.63 -4.79 0.36
C LEU A 85 11.96 -4.46 1.03
N THR A 86 12.20 -3.20 1.34
CA THR A 86 13.42 -2.80 2.04
C THR A 86 13.28 -3.04 3.55
N GLY A 87 12.16 -2.56 4.12
CA GLY A 87 11.95 -2.68 5.55
C GLY A 87 11.08 -3.84 5.98
N GLY A 88 10.30 -4.39 5.06
CA GLY A 88 9.44 -5.53 5.36
C GLY A 88 8.08 -5.19 5.94
N ALA A 89 7.79 -3.92 6.17
CA ALA A 89 6.52 -3.49 6.73
C ALA A 89 5.43 -3.49 5.66
N TRP A 90 4.18 -3.64 6.11
CA TRP A 90 3.02 -3.61 5.24
C TRP A 90 2.25 -2.31 5.45
N TRP A 91 1.71 -1.80 4.37
CA TRP A 91 0.99 -0.53 4.38
C TRP A 91 -0.31 -0.66 3.61
N LEU A 92 -1.36 -0.02 4.12
CA LEU A 92 -2.63 0.08 3.44
C LEU A 92 -2.64 1.38 2.64
N GLN A 93 -2.84 1.28 1.34
CA GLN A 93 -2.90 2.45 0.47
C GLN A 93 -4.30 3.05 0.60
N ARG A 94 -4.36 4.32 0.96
CA ARG A 94 -5.64 5.03 1.10
C ARG A 94 -5.79 6.04 -0.02
N TYR A 95 -7.01 6.22 -0.45
CA TYR A 95 -7.34 7.17 -1.52
C TYR A 95 -8.24 8.27 -1.04
#